data_7d3cb3ed2162717997fdc712bffef3c8
#
_entry.id   7d3cb3ed2162717997fdc712bffef3c8
#
_cell.length_a   1.000
_cell.length_b   1.000
_cell.length_c   1.000
_cell.angle_alpha   90.00
_cell.angle_beta   90.00
_cell.angle_gamma   90.00
#
_symmetry.space_group_name_H-M   'P 1'
#
loop_
_entity.id
_entity.type
_entity.pdbx_description
1 polymer ?
#
loop_
_entity_poly.entity_id
_entity_poly.type
_entity_poly.pdbx_seq_one_letter_code
_entity_poly.pdbx_strand_id
1 'polypeptide(L)'
;MKTIFLFPTEEEAAPFRERRPDARICICGVGQARAAAAAAKVIAAERPDRIVLAGVAGAYGDEPAVGSVCAVCEEREAGLPKQYAAVFRPKSVTSKLPNVISNTTPLIGAEPCGAQIENMEGAAVMAVCEALGVECCEVRAISNRTDQLFGEWRVEEAATNLAEILLKKFYNKYAEFMKSSTKWIIIGVAVLILVLLVLFYSSELYVWAMGKVTTFIIWALLFGVGYVLGYVKGRSRAERKMQEVQKQ
;
A
#
# COMPACT_ATOMS: atom_id res chain seq x y z
N MET A 1 -4.51 -5.69 12.06
CA MET A 1 -3.11 -6.11 11.85
C MET A 1 -2.24 -4.87 11.95
N LYS A 2 -1.39 -4.80 12.97
CA LYS A 2 -0.46 -3.68 13.21
C LYS A 2 0.73 -3.80 12.26
N THR A 3 0.82 -2.89 11.31
CA THR A 3 1.89 -2.83 10.31
C THR A 3 2.83 -1.66 10.60
N ILE A 4 4.13 -1.90 10.58
CA ILE A 4 5.15 -0.85 10.66
C ILE A 4 5.94 -0.85 9.35
N PHE A 5 6.13 0.35 8.80
CA PHE A 5 6.92 0.56 7.59
C PHE A 5 8.34 0.98 7.98
N LEU A 6 9.33 0.25 7.48
CA LEU A 6 10.74 0.61 7.62
C LEU A 6 11.25 1.19 6.31
N PHE A 7 11.88 2.35 6.41
CA PHE A 7 12.58 2.97 5.28
C PHE A 7 14.04 3.22 5.67
N PRO A 8 15.00 3.06 4.74
CA PRO A 8 16.41 3.36 5.02
C PRO A 8 16.66 4.83 5.37
N THR A 9 15.99 5.75 4.67
CA THR A 9 16.21 7.21 4.82
C THR A 9 14.90 7.99 4.93
N GLU A 10 14.99 9.22 5.45
CA GLU A 10 13.85 10.15 5.47
C GLU A 10 13.44 10.56 4.05
N GLU A 11 14.38 10.69 3.13
CA GLU A 11 14.11 11.03 1.74
C GLU A 11 13.21 9.99 1.06
N GLU A 12 13.49 8.70 1.28
CA GLU A 12 12.66 7.61 0.76
C GLU A 12 11.29 7.53 1.43
N ALA A 13 11.19 7.91 2.71
CA ALA A 13 9.94 7.87 3.47
C ALA A 13 9.03 9.09 3.22
N ALA A 14 9.60 10.23 2.86
CA ALA A 14 8.88 11.51 2.82
C ALA A 14 7.61 11.49 1.95
N PRO A 15 7.61 10.99 0.68
CA PRO A 15 6.41 10.99 -0.15
C PRO A 15 5.28 10.11 0.41
N PHE A 16 5.63 9.05 1.14
CA PHE A 16 4.64 8.20 1.80
C PHE A 16 4.14 8.83 3.10
N ARG A 17 5.01 9.42 3.91
CA ARG A 17 4.69 10.11 5.17
C ARG A 17 3.75 11.29 4.95
N GLU A 18 4.00 12.11 3.93
CA GLU A 18 3.15 13.25 3.58
C GLU A 18 1.72 12.84 3.27
N ARG A 19 1.56 11.72 2.53
CA ARG A 19 0.25 11.21 2.14
C ARG A 19 -0.43 10.39 3.25
N ARG A 20 0.33 9.89 4.22
CA ARG A 20 -0.15 9.07 5.36
C ARG A 20 0.58 9.43 6.65
N PRO A 21 0.30 10.62 7.21
CA PRO A 21 0.92 11.07 8.46
C PRO A 21 0.54 10.17 9.67
N ASP A 22 -0.53 9.40 9.55
CA ASP A 22 -0.99 8.41 10.53
C ASP A 22 -0.30 7.03 10.39
N ALA A 23 0.46 6.79 9.32
CA ALA A 23 1.20 5.54 9.16
C ALA A 23 2.34 5.44 10.19
N ARG A 24 2.51 4.25 10.77
CA ARG A 24 3.66 4.01 11.65
C ARG A 24 4.91 3.75 10.81
N ILE A 25 5.77 4.74 10.73
CA ILE A 25 7.02 4.72 9.97
C ILE A 25 8.21 4.74 10.93
N CYS A 26 9.23 3.93 10.64
CA CYS A 26 10.51 3.93 11.32
C CYS A 26 11.64 4.06 10.28
N ILE A 27 12.55 4.98 10.48
CA ILE A 27 13.77 5.09 9.67
C ILE A 27 14.80 4.14 10.24
N CYS A 28 15.17 3.13 9.46
CA CYS A 28 16.07 2.08 9.92
C CYS A 28 17.55 2.39 9.70
N GLY A 29 17.86 3.39 8.88
CA GLY A 29 19.22 3.72 8.47
C GLY A 29 19.71 2.83 7.34
N VAL A 30 20.71 3.33 6.61
CA VAL A 30 21.33 2.60 5.50
C VAL A 30 22.30 1.56 6.02
N GLY A 31 22.23 0.37 5.43
CA GLY A 31 23.13 -0.77 5.69
C GLY A 31 22.63 -1.74 6.76
N GLN A 32 23.12 -2.95 6.65
CA GLN A 32 22.62 -4.12 7.38
C GLN A 32 22.60 -3.94 8.90
N ALA A 33 23.69 -3.44 9.49
CA ALA A 33 23.81 -3.33 10.95
C ALA A 33 22.78 -2.35 11.55
N ARG A 34 22.57 -1.20 10.91
CA ARG A 34 21.60 -0.20 11.36
C ARG A 34 20.18 -0.71 11.18
N ALA A 35 19.90 -1.29 10.01
CA ALA A 35 18.58 -1.83 9.69
C ALA A 35 18.18 -2.96 10.65
N ALA A 36 19.09 -3.90 10.95
CA ALA A 36 18.86 -4.94 11.95
C ALA A 36 18.58 -4.36 13.34
N ALA A 37 19.41 -3.42 13.81
CA ALA A 37 19.24 -2.81 15.12
C ALA A 37 17.89 -2.05 15.23
N ALA A 38 17.50 -1.31 14.20
CA ALA A 38 16.24 -0.59 14.17
C ALA A 38 15.03 -1.55 14.11
N ALA A 39 15.10 -2.61 13.29
CA ALA A 39 14.07 -3.64 13.21
C ALA A 39 13.88 -4.34 14.56
N ALA A 40 14.96 -4.79 15.19
CA ALA A 40 14.90 -5.42 16.50
C ALA A 40 14.30 -4.51 17.58
N LYS A 41 14.75 -3.24 17.61
CA LYS A 41 14.24 -2.24 18.56
C LYS A 41 12.75 -2.00 18.39
N VAL A 42 12.27 -1.78 17.17
CA VAL A 42 10.86 -1.47 16.92
C VAL A 42 9.97 -2.68 17.15
N ILE A 43 10.41 -3.87 16.79
CA ILE A 43 9.66 -5.11 17.04
C ILE A 43 9.54 -5.38 18.54
N ALA A 44 10.64 -5.25 19.31
CA ALA A 44 10.62 -5.43 20.75
C ALA A 44 9.69 -4.43 21.48
N ALA A 45 9.74 -3.16 21.06
CA ALA A 45 8.97 -2.10 21.69
C ALA A 45 7.48 -2.13 21.34
N GLU A 46 7.15 -2.46 20.06
CA GLU A 46 5.82 -2.24 19.53
C GLU A 46 5.05 -3.51 19.19
N ARG A 47 5.73 -4.64 19.10
CA ARG A 47 5.14 -5.96 18.79
C ARG A 47 4.18 -5.89 17.58
N PRO A 48 4.67 -5.51 16.40
CA PRO A 48 3.85 -5.48 15.20
C PRO A 48 3.50 -6.89 14.72
N ASP A 49 2.38 -7.00 14.00
CA ASP A 49 2.05 -8.23 13.29
C ASP A 49 2.87 -8.37 12.00
N ARG A 50 3.28 -7.22 11.42
CA ARG A 50 3.99 -7.17 10.14
C ARG A 50 4.97 -6.00 10.09
N ILE A 51 6.14 -6.26 9.51
CA ILE A 51 7.08 -5.26 9.01
C ILE A 51 6.97 -5.20 7.47
N VAL A 52 6.93 -3.99 6.94
CA VAL A 52 7.08 -3.72 5.51
C VAL A 52 8.36 -2.93 5.32
N LEU A 53 9.40 -3.59 4.82
CA LEU A 53 10.61 -2.91 4.39
C LEU A 53 10.34 -2.30 3.02
N ALA A 54 10.47 -0.99 2.93
CA ALA A 54 10.22 -0.22 1.73
C ALA A 54 11.37 0.74 1.49
N GLY A 55 11.82 0.87 0.26
CA GLY A 55 12.95 1.73 -0.08
C GLY A 55 13.28 1.66 -1.55
N VAL A 56 14.37 2.34 -1.95
CA VAL A 56 14.87 2.25 -3.31
C VAL A 56 15.87 1.11 -3.48
N ALA A 57 16.15 0.74 -4.74
CA ALA A 57 17.09 -0.32 -5.11
C ALA A 57 17.75 0.01 -6.44
N GLY A 58 18.94 -0.55 -6.68
CA GLY A 58 19.62 -0.54 -7.96
C GLY A 58 19.27 -1.78 -8.79
N ALA A 59 19.03 -1.63 -10.08
CA ALA A 59 18.84 -2.73 -11.00
C ALA A 59 20.16 -3.14 -11.66
N TYR A 60 20.42 -4.45 -11.76
CA TYR A 60 21.62 -4.96 -12.42
C TYR A 60 21.56 -4.90 -13.95
N GLY A 61 20.39 -4.73 -14.52
CA GLY A 61 20.15 -4.66 -15.97
C GLY A 61 19.06 -3.67 -16.34
N ASP A 62 18.48 -3.84 -17.52
CA ASP A 62 17.41 -2.97 -18.01
C ASP A 62 16.05 -3.30 -17.37
N GLU A 63 15.92 -4.52 -16.85
CA GLU A 63 14.72 -4.99 -16.16
C GLU A 63 15.07 -5.45 -14.73
N PRO A 64 14.33 -4.97 -13.72
CA PRO A 64 13.20 -4.02 -13.78
C PRO A 64 13.65 -2.59 -14.11
N ALA A 65 12.86 -1.88 -14.91
CA ALA A 65 13.19 -0.52 -15.36
C ALA A 65 13.25 0.49 -14.23
N VAL A 66 14.10 1.52 -14.34
CA VAL A 66 14.17 2.66 -13.41
C VAL A 66 12.78 3.33 -13.32
N GLY A 67 12.34 3.62 -12.11
CA GLY A 67 11.02 4.15 -11.80
C GLY A 67 9.96 3.08 -11.53
N SER A 68 10.20 1.80 -11.88
CA SER A 68 9.27 0.71 -11.57
C SER A 68 9.31 0.33 -10.09
N VAL A 69 8.23 -0.31 -9.61
CA VAL A 69 8.11 -0.82 -8.24
C VAL A 69 7.91 -2.32 -8.27
N CYS A 70 8.70 -3.04 -7.49
CA CYS A 70 8.74 -4.50 -7.45
C CYS A 70 8.48 -5.02 -6.04
N ALA A 71 7.97 -6.25 -5.93
CA ALA A 71 7.94 -7.02 -4.70
C ALA A 71 9.13 -7.97 -4.68
N VAL A 72 9.90 -7.98 -3.62
CA VAL A 72 10.98 -8.95 -3.43
C VAL A 72 10.35 -10.29 -3.04
N CYS A 73 10.63 -11.34 -3.80
CA CYS A 73 10.18 -12.70 -3.50
C CYS A 73 11.30 -13.58 -2.92
N GLU A 74 12.53 -13.18 -3.15
CA GLU A 74 13.72 -13.82 -2.58
C GLU A 74 14.78 -12.74 -2.31
N GLU A 75 15.28 -12.67 -1.08
CA GLU A 75 16.37 -11.77 -0.67
C GLU A 75 17.58 -12.60 -0.31
N ARG A 76 18.72 -12.27 -0.89
CA ARG A 76 19.98 -12.99 -0.72
C ARG A 76 21.01 -12.14 0.00
N GLU A 77 21.68 -12.71 0.97
CA GLU A 77 22.84 -12.08 1.58
C GLU A 77 24.04 -12.24 0.66
N ALA A 78 24.44 -11.14 -0.02
CA ALA A 78 25.57 -11.14 -0.94
C ALA A 78 26.87 -10.74 -0.23
N GLY A 79 28.02 -11.17 -0.80
CA GLY A 79 29.34 -10.84 -0.25
C GLY A 79 29.86 -11.83 0.78
N LEU A 80 29.07 -12.81 1.19
CA LEU A 80 29.52 -13.94 2.00
C LEU A 80 29.81 -15.18 1.13
N PRO A 81 30.72 -16.07 1.58
CA PRO A 81 30.89 -17.39 0.95
C PRO A 81 29.55 -18.15 0.95
N LYS A 82 29.23 -18.84 -0.14
CA LYS A 82 27.92 -19.49 -0.36
C LYS A 82 27.43 -20.36 0.81
N GLN A 83 28.36 -21.04 1.53
CA GLN A 83 28.00 -21.88 2.67
C GLN A 83 27.52 -21.08 3.90
N TYR A 84 27.71 -19.78 3.95
CA TYR A 84 27.32 -18.90 5.05
C TYR A 84 26.25 -17.87 4.63
N ALA A 85 26.04 -17.71 3.33
CA ALA A 85 25.06 -16.75 2.82
C ALA A 85 23.63 -17.23 3.07
N ALA A 86 22.84 -16.38 3.71
CA ALA A 86 21.42 -16.65 3.93
C ALA A 86 20.57 -16.29 2.71
N VAL A 87 19.44 -16.98 2.57
CA VAL A 87 18.40 -16.70 1.57
C VAL A 87 17.06 -16.63 2.30
N PHE A 88 16.39 -15.50 2.18
CA PHE A 88 15.11 -15.23 2.81
C PHE A 88 14.00 -15.17 1.76
N ARG A 89 12.78 -15.57 2.15
CA ARG A 89 11.59 -15.50 1.30
C ARG A 89 10.49 -14.71 1.98
N PRO A 90 10.47 -13.38 1.77
CA PRO A 90 9.45 -12.53 2.37
C PRO A 90 8.07 -12.90 1.88
N LYS A 91 7.04 -12.61 2.68
CA LYS A 91 5.66 -12.76 2.23
C LYS A 91 5.34 -11.78 1.13
N SER A 92 4.64 -12.26 0.10
CA SER A 92 4.22 -11.41 -1.00
C SER A 92 3.24 -10.33 -0.54
N VAL A 93 3.53 -9.09 -0.87
CA VAL A 93 2.63 -7.95 -0.65
C VAL A 93 1.41 -8.05 -1.57
N THR A 94 1.61 -8.59 -2.79
CA THR A 94 0.57 -8.68 -3.82
C THR A 94 1.05 -9.45 -5.04
N SER A 95 0.16 -10.20 -5.66
CA SER A 95 0.40 -10.86 -6.95
C SER A 95 0.42 -9.91 -8.17
N LYS A 96 0.19 -8.59 -7.96
CA LYS A 96 0.11 -7.60 -9.04
C LYS A 96 1.40 -6.82 -9.28
N LEU A 97 2.40 -6.94 -8.39
CA LEU A 97 3.70 -6.36 -8.62
C LEU A 97 4.62 -7.40 -9.28
N PRO A 98 5.56 -6.98 -10.13
CA PRO A 98 6.65 -7.84 -10.57
C PRO A 98 7.39 -8.41 -9.37
N ASN A 99 7.60 -9.73 -9.36
CA ASN A 99 8.43 -10.38 -8.36
C ASN A 99 9.88 -10.35 -8.82
N VAL A 100 10.77 -10.00 -7.91
CA VAL A 100 12.22 -9.95 -8.18
C VAL A 100 13.01 -10.69 -7.10
N ILE A 101 14.17 -11.19 -7.47
CA ILE A 101 15.21 -11.66 -6.58
C ILE A 101 16.13 -10.47 -6.32
N SER A 102 16.43 -10.22 -5.06
CA SER A 102 17.26 -9.11 -4.60
C SER A 102 18.52 -9.62 -3.87
N ASN A 103 19.59 -8.88 -3.98
CA ASN A 103 20.80 -9.04 -3.18
C ASN A 103 20.89 -7.95 -2.13
N THR A 104 21.08 -8.33 -0.87
CA THR A 104 21.59 -7.40 0.14
C THR A 104 23.10 -7.38 0.09
N THR A 105 23.68 -6.23 -0.20
CA THR A 105 25.13 -6.04 -0.34
C THR A 105 25.60 -4.76 0.32
N PRO A 106 26.81 -4.73 0.91
CA PRO A 106 27.42 -3.50 1.42
C PRO A 106 28.04 -2.63 0.30
N LEU A 107 28.14 -3.18 -0.91
CA LEU A 107 28.78 -2.51 -2.05
C LEU A 107 27.75 -2.28 -3.16
N ILE A 108 27.83 -1.10 -3.79
CA ILE A 108 27.05 -0.79 -4.98
C ILE A 108 27.67 -1.47 -6.19
N GLY A 109 26.84 -2.08 -7.06
CA GLY A 109 27.30 -2.78 -8.25
C GLY A 109 28.01 -4.10 -7.93
N ALA A 110 27.57 -4.81 -6.90
CA ALA A 110 28.04 -6.16 -6.62
C ALA A 110 27.66 -7.13 -7.75
N GLU A 111 28.32 -8.31 -7.79
CA GLU A 111 27.99 -9.35 -8.76
C GLU A 111 26.52 -9.81 -8.61
N PRO A 112 25.74 -9.82 -9.69
CA PRO A 112 24.30 -10.12 -9.64
C PRO A 112 23.97 -11.51 -9.12
N CYS A 113 24.78 -12.50 -9.44
CA CYS A 113 24.58 -13.91 -9.07
C CYS A 113 23.16 -14.43 -9.32
N GLY A 114 22.49 -13.90 -10.38
CA GLY A 114 21.12 -14.24 -10.75
C GLY A 114 20.03 -13.44 -10.04
N ALA A 115 20.37 -12.42 -9.27
CA ALA A 115 19.42 -11.40 -8.78
C ALA A 115 19.17 -10.34 -9.85
N GLN A 116 18.02 -9.67 -9.79
CA GLN A 116 17.65 -8.57 -10.66
C GLN A 116 18.00 -7.21 -10.05
N ILE A 117 17.99 -7.10 -8.73
CA ILE A 117 18.21 -5.85 -8.01
C ILE A 117 19.15 -6.04 -6.82
N GLU A 118 19.67 -4.93 -6.31
CA GLU A 118 20.44 -4.88 -5.06
C GLU A 118 19.91 -3.80 -4.11
N ASN A 119 20.09 -4.04 -2.85
CA ASN A 119 19.81 -3.12 -1.75
C ASN A 119 20.84 -3.31 -0.61
N MET A 120 20.73 -2.56 0.48
CA MET A 120 21.69 -2.60 1.58
C MET A 120 21.11 -3.08 2.92
N GLU A 121 19.82 -3.43 3.01
CA GLU A 121 19.11 -3.69 4.28
C GLU A 121 18.35 -5.02 4.35
N GLY A 122 17.88 -5.53 3.21
CA GLY A 122 16.85 -6.56 3.11
C GLY A 122 17.11 -7.79 3.95
N ALA A 123 18.24 -8.47 3.73
CA ALA A 123 18.59 -9.68 4.44
C ALA A 123 18.66 -9.46 5.96
N ALA A 124 19.20 -8.33 6.41
CA ALA A 124 19.34 -8.02 7.82
C ALA A 124 18.00 -7.81 8.53
N VAL A 125 17.06 -7.08 7.89
CA VAL A 125 15.69 -6.91 8.41
C VAL A 125 14.95 -8.24 8.45
N MET A 126 15.09 -9.06 7.40
CA MET A 126 14.43 -10.36 7.31
C MET A 126 14.96 -11.34 8.35
N ALA A 127 16.26 -11.36 8.58
CA ALA A 127 16.86 -12.19 9.65
C ALA A 127 16.28 -11.86 11.03
N VAL A 128 16.09 -10.57 11.32
CA VAL A 128 15.48 -10.12 12.59
C VAL A 128 14.00 -10.51 12.66
N CYS A 129 13.25 -10.31 11.58
CA CYS A 129 11.84 -10.68 11.53
C CYS A 129 11.64 -12.19 11.70
N GLU A 130 12.45 -13.02 11.04
CA GLU A 130 12.43 -14.47 11.16
C GLU A 130 12.75 -14.90 12.59
N ALA A 131 13.82 -14.37 13.17
CA ALA A 131 14.24 -14.69 14.55
C ALA A 131 13.18 -14.31 15.60
N LEU A 132 12.40 -13.26 15.35
CA LEU A 132 11.38 -12.77 16.28
C LEU A 132 9.95 -13.21 15.90
N GLY A 133 9.78 -14.02 14.84
CA GLY A 133 8.49 -14.56 14.43
C GLY A 133 7.52 -13.50 13.89
N VAL A 134 8.00 -12.40 13.29
CA VAL A 134 7.20 -11.32 12.73
C VAL A 134 7.13 -11.45 11.21
N GLU A 135 5.93 -11.27 10.65
CA GLU A 135 5.77 -11.28 9.19
C GLU A 135 6.56 -10.16 8.54
N CYS A 136 7.34 -10.46 7.51
CA CYS A 136 8.10 -9.48 6.73
C CYS A 136 7.66 -9.48 5.27
N CYS A 137 7.47 -8.27 4.71
CA CYS A 137 7.30 -8.03 3.28
C CYS A 137 8.35 -7.02 2.83
N GLU A 138 8.77 -7.10 1.58
CA GLU A 138 9.70 -6.14 1.01
C GLU A 138 9.20 -5.61 -0.34
N VAL A 139 9.27 -4.29 -0.50
CA VAL A 139 8.88 -3.56 -1.71
C VAL A 139 9.97 -2.56 -2.06
N ARG A 140 10.47 -2.64 -3.27
CA ARG A 140 11.54 -1.75 -3.75
C ARG A 140 11.11 -0.99 -5.00
N ALA A 141 11.46 0.30 -5.07
CA ALA A 141 11.38 1.09 -6.27
C ALA A 141 12.77 1.25 -6.88
N ILE A 142 12.87 1.12 -8.18
CA ILE A 142 14.15 1.18 -8.86
C ILE A 142 14.56 2.63 -9.06
N SER A 143 15.61 3.07 -8.39
CA SER A 143 16.15 4.43 -8.49
C SER A 143 17.21 4.59 -9.57
N ASN A 144 17.94 3.51 -9.88
CA ASN A 144 19.11 3.54 -10.76
C ASN A 144 19.41 2.15 -11.32
N ARG A 145 20.27 2.12 -12.29
CA ARG A 145 21.06 0.93 -12.64
C ARG A 145 22.35 0.95 -11.83
N THR A 146 22.86 -0.22 -11.49
CA THR A 146 24.07 -0.36 -10.66
C THR A 146 25.34 0.16 -11.32
N ASP A 147 25.34 0.33 -12.66
CA ASP A 147 26.42 0.90 -13.46
C ASP A 147 26.37 2.44 -13.58
N GLN A 148 25.32 3.10 -13.03
CA GLN A 148 25.17 4.55 -13.10
C GLN A 148 25.90 5.27 -11.95
N LEU A 149 26.36 6.50 -12.23
CA LEU A 149 26.91 7.36 -11.20
C LEU A 149 25.83 7.85 -10.23
N PHE A 150 26.20 8.08 -8.97
CA PHE A 150 25.27 8.49 -7.92
C PHE A 150 24.44 9.74 -8.29
N GLY A 151 25.01 10.69 -9.02
CA GLY A 151 24.28 11.90 -9.47
C GLY A 151 23.22 11.66 -10.55
N GLU A 152 23.15 10.44 -11.11
CA GLU A 152 22.15 10.07 -12.12
C GLU A 152 20.96 9.30 -11.53
N TRP A 153 21.00 9.04 -10.23
CA TRP A 153 19.97 8.29 -9.54
C TRP A 153 18.68 9.10 -9.41
N ARG A 154 17.55 8.46 -9.69
CA ARG A 154 16.20 9.05 -9.66
C ARG A 154 15.48 8.69 -8.35
N VAL A 155 16.11 8.99 -7.20
CA VAL A 155 15.63 8.58 -5.87
C VAL A 155 14.27 9.19 -5.57
N GLU A 156 14.07 10.48 -5.81
CA GLU A 156 12.80 11.19 -5.53
C GLU A 156 11.64 10.61 -6.34
N GLU A 157 11.86 10.33 -7.63
CA GLU A 157 10.84 9.71 -8.48
C GLU A 157 10.51 8.29 -8.01
N ALA A 158 11.54 7.48 -7.72
CA ALA A 158 11.36 6.11 -7.22
C ALA A 158 10.60 6.10 -5.89
N ALA A 159 10.96 6.98 -4.95
CA ALA A 159 10.27 7.12 -3.66
C ALA A 159 8.80 7.55 -3.83
N THR A 160 8.51 8.43 -4.79
CA THR A 160 7.13 8.86 -5.11
C THR A 160 6.31 7.70 -5.66
N ASN A 161 6.86 6.93 -6.60
CA ASN A 161 6.20 5.75 -7.17
C ASN A 161 5.97 4.65 -6.11
N LEU A 162 6.96 4.46 -5.24
CA LEU A 162 6.85 3.54 -4.10
C LEU A 162 5.69 3.93 -3.17
N ALA A 163 5.61 5.22 -2.82
CA ALA A 163 4.53 5.74 -1.97
C ALA A 163 3.15 5.46 -2.56
N GLU A 164 2.96 5.66 -3.87
CA GLU A 164 1.69 5.35 -4.55
C GLU A 164 1.31 3.87 -4.44
N ILE A 165 2.27 2.98 -4.62
CA ILE A 165 2.03 1.54 -4.51
C ILE A 165 1.68 1.16 -3.07
N LEU A 166 2.41 1.65 -2.08
CA LEU A 166 2.13 1.39 -0.67
C LEU A 166 0.74 1.88 -0.27
N LEU A 167 0.33 3.08 -0.72
CA LEU A 167 -1.01 3.60 -0.51
C LEU A 167 -2.09 2.69 -1.11
N LYS A 168 -1.92 2.30 -2.37
CA LYS A 168 -2.86 1.42 -3.05
C LYS A 168 -2.99 0.06 -2.35
N LYS A 169 -1.91 -0.47 -1.77
CA LYS A 169 -1.88 -1.80 -1.18
C LYS A 169 -2.34 -1.87 0.27
N PHE A 170 -1.89 -0.96 1.08
CA PHE A 170 -2.14 -1.03 2.52
C PHE A 170 -3.33 -0.19 2.97
N TYR A 171 -3.78 0.78 2.14
CA TYR A 171 -4.81 1.73 2.54
C TYR A 171 -6.03 1.77 1.61
N ASN A 172 -6.00 1.08 0.46
CA ASN A 172 -7.10 1.11 -0.52
C ASN A 172 -8.26 0.13 -0.17
N LYS A 173 -8.21 -0.57 0.97
CA LYS A 173 -9.33 -1.41 1.44
C LYS A 173 -10.65 -0.63 1.56
N TYR A 174 -10.58 0.67 1.87
CA TYR A 174 -11.76 1.55 1.89
C TYR A 174 -12.38 1.76 0.51
N ALA A 175 -11.58 1.88 -0.53
CA ALA A 175 -12.09 2.03 -1.90
C ALA A 175 -12.75 0.73 -2.41
N GLU A 176 -12.24 -0.45 -2.06
CA GLU A 176 -12.86 -1.73 -2.40
C GLU A 176 -14.15 -1.97 -1.59
N PHE A 177 -14.15 -1.63 -0.30
CA PHE A 177 -15.34 -1.70 0.54
C PHE A 177 -16.43 -0.73 0.04
N MET A 178 -16.10 0.51 -0.29
CA MET A 178 -17.03 1.49 -0.87
C MET A 178 -17.56 1.02 -2.24
N LYS A 179 -16.71 0.45 -3.08
CA LYS A 179 -17.12 -0.11 -4.39
C LYS A 179 -18.06 -1.31 -4.25
N SER A 180 -17.85 -2.14 -3.24
CA SER A 180 -18.76 -3.26 -2.89
C SER A 180 -20.07 -2.74 -2.30
N SER A 181 -20.04 -1.80 -1.36
CA SER A 181 -21.23 -1.22 -0.74
C SER A 181 -22.10 -0.48 -1.76
N THR A 182 -21.47 0.26 -2.70
CA THR A 182 -22.19 0.95 -3.78
C THR A 182 -22.94 -0.05 -4.69
N LYS A 183 -22.33 -1.22 -4.99
CA LYS A 183 -23.02 -2.28 -5.76
C LYS A 183 -24.26 -2.79 -5.03
N TRP A 184 -24.18 -3.05 -3.73
CA TRP A 184 -25.32 -3.52 -2.95
C TRP A 184 -26.41 -2.46 -2.81
N ILE A 185 -26.06 -1.18 -2.71
CA ILE A 185 -27.01 -0.07 -2.71
C ILE A 185 -27.74 0.00 -4.07
N ILE A 186 -27.02 -0.10 -5.18
CA ILE A 186 -27.62 -0.10 -6.54
C ILE A 186 -28.55 -1.29 -6.72
N ILE A 187 -28.14 -2.49 -6.28
CA ILE A 187 -29.01 -3.69 -6.34
C ILE A 187 -30.24 -3.49 -5.47
N GLY A 188 -30.10 -2.99 -4.26
CA GLY A 188 -31.23 -2.70 -3.38
C GLY A 188 -32.23 -1.72 -3.96
N VAL A 189 -31.74 -0.65 -4.57
CA VAL A 189 -32.60 0.35 -5.28
C VAL A 189 -33.29 -0.29 -6.50
N ALA A 190 -32.57 -1.11 -7.28
CA ALA A 190 -33.15 -1.78 -8.44
C ALA A 190 -34.27 -2.78 -8.04
N VAL A 191 -34.04 -3.55 -6.96
CA VAL A 191 -35.05 -4.45 -6.41
C VAL A 191 -36.27 -3.68 -5.88
N LEU A 192 -36.04 -2.55 -5.20
CA LEU A 192 -37.11 -1.70 -4.71
C LEU A 192 -37.95 -1.14 -5.88
N ILE A 193 -37.32 -0.68 -6.96
CA ILE A 193 -38.00 -0.20 -8.17
C ILE A 193 -38.81 -1.35 -8.80
N LEU A 194 -38.24 -2.56 -8.87
CA LEU A 194 -38.95 -3.72 -9.42
C LEU A 194 -40.20 -4.09 -8.60
N VAL A 195 -40.07 -4.09 -7.27
CA VAL A 195 -41.21 -4.33 -6.36
C VAL A 195 -42.30 -3.27 -6.54
N LEU A 196 -41.91 -2.00 -6.67
CA LEU A 196 -42.84 -0.90 -6.91
C LEU A 196 -43.56 -1.04 -8.27
N LEU A 197 -42.83 -1.47 -9.31
CA LEU A 197 -43.43 -1.73 -10.63
C LEU A 197 -44.43 -2.92 -10.57
N VAL A 198 -44.12 -3.98 -9.87
CA VAL A 198 -45.01 -5.12 -9.67
C VAL A 198 -46.27 -4.70 -8.90
N LEU A 199 -46.12 -3.90 -7.85
CA LEU A 199 -47.28 -3.38 -7.09
C LEU A 199 -48.13 -2.40 -7.93
N PHE A 200 -47.49 -1.64 -8.81
CA PHE A 200 -48.18 -0.70 -9.72
C PHE A 200 -49.06 -1.43 -10.78
N TYR A 201 -48.61 -2.61 -11.25
CA TYR A 201 -49.31 -3.39 -12.25
C TYR A 201 -50.45 -4.31 -11.69
N SER A 202 -50.51 -4.48 -10.35
CA SER A 202 -51.59 -5.30 -9.74
C SER A 202 -52.80 -4.43 -9.39
N SER A 203 -53.84 -4.48 -10.24
CA SER A 203 -54.95 -3.50 -10.31
C SER A 203 -55.91 -3.47 -9.09
N GLU A 204 -55.91 -4.42 -8.21
CA GLU A 204 -56.82 -4.42 -7.05
C GLU A 204 -56.17 -3.98 -5.71
N LEU A 205 -54.84 -4.06 -5.59
CA LEU A 205 -54.12 -3.54 -4.41
C LEU A 205 -53.82 -2.03 -4.53
N TYR A 206 -54.01 -1.48 -5.73
CA TYR A 206 -53.58 -0.16 -6.09
C TYR A 206 -54.28 0.98 -5.32
N VAL A 207 -55.60 0.88 -5.12
CA VAL A 207 -56.42 1.92 -4.50
C VAL A 207 -56.19 2.02 -2.97
N TRP A 208 -55.95 0.87 -2.31
CA TRP A 208 -55.74 0.85 -0.86
C TRP A 208 -54.29 1.21 -0.46
N ALA A 209 -53.30 0.81 -1.27
CA ALA A 209 -51.88 1.02 -1.00
C ALA A 209 -51.42 2.47 -1.31
N MET A 210 -52.06 3.16 -2.27
CA MET A 210 -51.66 4.48 -2.76
C MET A 210 -51.63 5.54 -1.67
N GLY A 211 -52.50 5.52 -0.70
CA GLY A 211 -52.58 6.53 0.36
C GLY A 211 -51.46 6.42 1.42
N LYS A 212 -50.89 5.25 1.59
CA LYS A 212 -49.82 5.03 2.61
C LYS A 212 -48.42 4.82 1.98
N VAL A 213 -48.34 4.25 0.79
CA VAL A 213 -47.08 3.96 0.11
C VAL A 213 -46.46 5.22 -0.48
N THR A 214 -47.25 6.12 -1.02
CA THR A 214 -46.79 7.44 -1.54
C THR A 214 -46.08 8.24 -0.45
N THR A 215 -46.63 8.28 0.76
CA THR A 215 -46.01 8.98 1.89
C THR A 215 -44.68 8.37 2.28
N PHE A 216 -44.61 7.04 2.35
CA PHE A 216 -43.38 6.32 2.68
C PHE A 216 -42.29 6.46 1.60
N ILE A 217 -42.64 6.43 0.31
CA ILE A 217 -41.70 6.62 -0.81
C ILE A 217 -41.14 8.02 -0.82
N ILE A 218 -41.97 9.04 -0.59
CA ILE A 218 -41.53 10.43 -0.51
C ILE A 218 -40.52 10.61 0.62
N TRP A 219 -40.79 10.01 1.80
CA TRP A 219 -39.87 10.05 2.92
C TRP A 219 -38.57 9.30 2.64
N ALA A 220 -38.63 8.12 2.03
CA ALA A 220 -37.43 7.34 1.69
C ALA A 220 -36.56 8.05 0.65
N LEU A 221 -37.17 8.69 -0.36
CA LEU A 221 -36.46 9.48 -1.35
C LEU A 221 -35.86 10.75 -0.74
N LEU A 222 -36.61 11.45 0.13
CA LEU A 222 -36.09 12.64 0.84
C LEU A 222 -34.93 12.28 1.77
N PHE A 223 -35.00 11.18 2.48
CA PHE A 223 -33.90 10.67 3.32
C PHE A 223 -32.72 10.20 2.47
N GLY A 224 -32.96 9.50 1.36
CA GLY A 224 -31.91 9.06 0.43
C GLY A 224 -31.19 10.24 -0.22
N VAL A 225 -31.92 11.22 -0.72
CA VAL A 225 -31.35 12.46 -1.28
C VAL A 225 -30.63 13.27 -0.22
N GLY A 226 -31.19 13.40 0.99
CA GLY A 226 -30.55 14.08 2.11
C GLY A 226 -29.25 13.42 2.54
N TYR A 227 -29.20 12.09 2.55
CA TYR A 227 -27.99 11.31 2.85
C TYR A 227 -26.90 11.51 1.78
N VAL A 228 -27.27 11.44 0.49
CA VAL A 228 -26.34 11.66 -0.63
C VAL A 228 -25.82 13.09 -0.64
N LEU A 229 -26.68 14.08 -0.43
CA LEU A 229 -26.28 15.50 -0.36
C LEU A 229 -25.39 15.78 0.86
N GLY A 230 -25.69 15.17 2.01
CA GLY A 230 -24.86 15.24 3.21
C GLY A 230 -23.48 14.62 2.99
N TYR A 231 -23.42 13.48 2.32
CA TYR A 231 -22.18 12.79 1.97
C TYR A 231 -21.32 13.61 0.99
N VAL A 232 -21.92 14.12 -0.09
CA VAL A 232 -21.22 14.96 -1.07
C VAL A 232 -20.70 16.27 -0.44
N LYS A 233 -21.51 16.90 0.43
CA LYS A 233 -21.11 18.13 1.14
C LYS A 233 -20.02 17.87 2.20
N GLY A 234 -20.03 16.72 2.84
CA GLY A 234 -18.98 16.25 3.75
C GLY A 234 -17.65 16.02 3.02
N ARG A 235 -17.70 15.36 1.88
CA ARG A 235 -16.55 15.12 1.01
C ARG A 235 -15.92 16.42 0.50
N SER A 236 -16.72 17.35 -0.02
CA SER A 236 -16.25 18.66 -0.50
C SER A 236 -15.63 19.52 0.62
N ARG A 237 -16.09 19.38 1.87
CA ARG A 237 -15.48 20.06 3.02
C ARG A 237 -14.13 19.43 3.40
N ALA A 238 -14.00 18.12 3.33
CA ALA A 238 -12.74 17.42 3.60
C ALA A 238 -11.68 17.76 2.53
N GLU A 239 -12.09 17.79 1.25
CA GLU A 239 -11.22 18.17 0.13
C GLU A 239 -10.73 19.62 0.23
N ARG A 240 -11.62 20.58 0.62
CA ARG A 240 -11.22 21.99 0.85
C ARG A 240 -10.25 22.15 2.02
N LYS A 241 -10.49 21.44 3.14
CA LYS A 241 -9.56 21.46 4.29
C LYS A 241 -8.18 20.93 3.92
N MET A 242 -8.11 19.88 3.09
CA MET A 242 -6.82 19.36 2.61
C MET A 242 -6.10 20.36 1.70
N GLN A 243 -6.84 21.11 0.84
CA GLN A 243 -6.25 22.16 -0.01
C GLN A 243 -5.79 23.40 0.76
N GLU A 244 -6.44 23.72 1.89
CA GLU A 244 -6.02 24.81 2.77
C GLU A 244 -4.74 24.48 3.55
N VAL A 245 -4.57 23.23 3.98
CA VAL A 245 -3.34 22.75 4.65
C VAL A 245 -2.15 22.68 3.68
N GLN A 246 -2.39 22.49 2.38
CA GLN A 246 -1.33 22.49 1.36
C GLN A 246 -0.88 23.90 0.93
N LYS A 247 -1.57 24.97 1.37
CA LYS A 247 -1.23 26.38 1.04
C LYS A 247 -0.56 27.13 2.20
N GLN A 248 -0.39 26.50 3.34
CA GLN A 248 0.41 26.99 4.48
C GLN A 248 1.76 26.27 4.54
#